data_b1c16506e96e970f71c37201f9e405b7
#
_entry.id   b1c16506e96e970f71c37201f9e405b7
#
_cell.length_a   1.000
_cell.length_b   1.000
_cell.length_c   1.000
_cell.angle_alpha   90.00
_cell.angle_beta   90.00
_cell.angle_gamma   90.00
#
_symmetry.space_group_name_H-M   'P 1'
#
loop_
_entity.id
_entity.type
_entity.pdbx_description
1 polymer ?
#
loop_
_entity_poly.entity_id
_entity_poly.type
_entity_poly.pdbx_seq_one_letter_code
_entity_poly.pdbx_strand_id
1 'polypeptide(L)'
;MTTGDRLITGQVVRNVAPVVECIRAADALPLPDEPVGGHPLPDGEIDVMKLPGGAGRTALAGDVVRGIGWGVSIKNLMYSEAFDDYSTARCRLADGVATLKFATAEVGQGFVTLAGQIARTVLGVDDVLLEPIDTGVGSAGSTSASRQTWMSGGAVDAACRAVRDRLFELVAARHGLDASTLTIEGTDVVDAASGWRAPVAELTRGVDLDETAEYRHPPTAPLDDDGQGDCHVAFVFVAHRAVVDVDPELGLVKVVQIATGQDVGRVLNPLSVTGQIEGGIAQGLGLALMEEIVQVDGVIRNGNFTDYLLPTFLDMPPVVAALVEQPDPVAPLGAKGVGEPPTISSTPAIVAAIRDALRQVGRDGHRLTRVPVRPSDICL
;
A
#
# COMPACT_ATOMS: atom_id res chain seq x y z
N MET A 1 -15.47 -8.15 11.60
CA MET A 1 -14.25 -8.86 12.05
C MET A 1 -13.54 -7.96 13.03
N THR A 2 -13.06 -8.54 14.13
CA THR A 2 -12.31 -7.86 15.19
C THR A 2 -11.14 -8.73 15.62
N THR A 3 -10.22 -8.17 16.38
CA THR A 3 -9.16 -8.95 17.03
C THR A 3 -9.78 -10.05 17.89
N GLY A 4 -9.32 -11.28 17.72
CA GLY A 4 -9.83 -12.49 18.38
C GLY A 4 -10.80 -13.32 17.55
N ASP A 5 -11.34 -12.78 16.45
CA ASP A 5 -12.17 -13.56 15.51
C ASP A 5 -11.34 -14.65 14.81
N ARG A 6 -12.01 -15.73 14.41
CA ARG A 6 -11.40 -16.82 13.65
C ARG A 6 -11.68 -16.66 12.16
N LEU A 7 -10.64 -16.88 11.36
CA LEU A 7 -10.74 -17.01 9.91
C LEU A 7 -11.24 -18.39 9.51
N ILE A 8 -11.57 -18.55 8.24
CA ILE A 8 -11.96 -19.84 7.66
C ILE A 8 -10.87 -20.92 7.83
N THR A 9 -9.61 -20.53 7.88
CA THR A 9 -8.45 -21.41 8.16
C THR A 9 -8.30 -21.77 9.64
N GLY A 10 -9.23 -21.40 10.50
CA GLY A 10 -9.13 -21.59 11.95
C GLY A 10 -8.18 -20.62 12.66
N GLN A 11 -7.37 -19.88 11.91
CA GLN A 11 -6.44 -18.89 12.46
C GLN A 11 -7.18 -17.78 13.22
N VAL A 12 -6.67 -17.44 14.40
CA VAL A 12 -7.18 -16.29 15.17
C VAL A 12 -6.50 -15.01 14.69
N VAL A 13 -7.30 -13.98 14.42
CA VAL A 13 -6.78 -12.63 14.11
C VAL A 13 -6.18 -12.04 15.38
N ARG A 14 -4.85 -12.01 15.48
CA ARG A 14 -4.13 -11.51 16.66
C ARG A 14 -3.76 -10.04 16.54
N ASN A 15 -3.61 -9.55 15.33
CA ASN A 15 -3.29 -8.15 15.03
C ASN A 15 -4.52 -7.26 15.21
N VAL A 16 -4.29 -5.96 15.31
CA VAL A 16 -5.36 -4.97 15.28
C VAL A 16 -6.12 -5.10 13.96
N ALA A 17 -7.46 -5.22 14.05
CA ALA A 17 -8.35 -5.43 12.91
C ALA A 17 -9.36 -4.27 12.79
N PRO A 18 -8.94 -3.09 12.26
CA PRO A 18 -9.75 -1.87 12.23
C PRO A 18 -10.74 -1.86 11.05
N VAL A 19 -11.48 -2.95 10.82
CA VAL A 19 -12.43 -3.07 9.69
C VAL A 19 -13.52 -2.01 9.77
N VAL A 20 -14.11 -1.84 10.94
CA VAL A 20 -15.20 -0.87 11.16
C VAL A 20 -14.70 0.56 11.03
N GLU A 21 -13.50 0.82 11.52
CA GLU A 21 -12.83 2.11 11.41
C GLU A 21 -12.54 2.44 9.94
N CYS A 22 -12.06 1.47 9.14
CA CYS A 22 -11.87 1.65 7.70
C CYS A 22 -13.18 1.98 6.97
N ILE A 23 -14.27 1.27 7.30
CA ILE A 23 -15.59 1.56 6.72
C ILE A 23 -16.05 2.97 7.11
N ARG A 24 -16.00 3.32 8.40
CA ARG A 24 -16.40 4.65 8.87
C ARG A 24 -15.54 5.77 8.30
N ALA A 25 -14.25 5.53 8.17
CA ALA A 25 -13.32 6.49 7.58
C ALA A 25 -13.64 6.76 6.12
N ALA A 26 -13.92 5.72 5.32
CA ALA A 26 -14.35 5.86 3.94
C ALA A 26 -15.73 6.52 3.81
N ASP A 27 -16.67 6.20 4.72
CA ASP A 27 -18.03 6.75 4.73
C ASP A 27 -18.05 8.24 5.06
N ALA A 28 -17.18 8.68 5.96
CA ALA A 28 -17.07 10.08 6.38
C ALA A 28 -16.47 11.00 5.30
N LEU A 29 -15.83 10.43 4.26
CA LEU A 29 -15.30 11.23 3.17
C LEU A 29 -16.43 11.81 2.31
N PRO A 30 -16.29 13.04 1.78
CA PRO A 30 -17.36 13.67 1.02
C PRO A 30 -17.67 12.89 -0.25
N LEU A 31 -18.95 12.92 -0.64
CA LEU A 31 -19.36 12.51 -1.98
C LEU A 31 -18.91 13.57 -3.00
N PRO A 32 -18.75 13.21 -4.29
CA PRO A 32 -18.40 14.19 -5.31
C PRO A 32 -19.51 15.23 -5.46
N ASP A 33 -19.12 16.51 -5.49
CA ASP A 33 -20.04 17.63 -5.73
C ASP A 33 -20.49 17.73 -7.20
N GLU A 34 -19.78 17.06 -8.07
CA GLU A 34 -20.07 17.02 -9.51
C GLU A 34 -21.44 16.38 -9.77
N PRO A 35 -22.33 17.04 -10.53
CA PRO A 35 -23.63 16.47 -10.87
C PRO A 35 -23.47 15.22 -11.74
N VAL A 36 -24.53 14.41 -11.80
CA VAL A 36 -24.58 13.22 -12.65
C VAL A 36 -24.33 13.62 -14.11
N GLY A 37 -23.39 12.97 -14.77
CA GLY A 37 -23.01 13.29 -16.14
C GLY A 37 -22.13 14.54 -16.29
N GLY A 38 -21.63 15.11 -15.17
CA GLY A 38 -20.68 16.22 -15.16
C GLY A 38 -21.31 17.62 -15.08
N HIS A 39 -20.47 18.64 -14.85
CA HIS A 39 -20.88 20.03 -14.79
C HIS A 39 -21.18 20.59 -16.20
N PRO A 40 -22.21 21.42 -16.37
CA PRO A 40 -22.42 22.14 -17.63
C PRO A 40 -21.26 23.13 -17.85
N LEU A 41 -20.87 23.30 -19.10
CA LEU A 41 -19.95 24.36 -19.54
C LEU A 41 -20.58 25.74 -19.35
N PRO A 42 -19.79 26.84 -19.36
CA PRO A 42 -20.31 28.21 -19.18
C PRO A 42 -21.40 28.64 -20.18
N ASP A 43 -21.43 28.04 -21.37
CA ASP A 43 -22.43 28.23 -22.38
C ASP A 43 -23.70 27.36 -22.21
N GLY A 44 -23.73 26.53 -21.18
CA GLY A 44 -24.81 25.60 -20.86
C GLY A 44 -24.76 24.26 -21.59
N GLU A 45 -23.71 24.01 -22.36
CA GLU A 45 -23.44 22.70 -22.94
C GLU A 45 -22.85 21.76 -21.85
N ILE A 46 -23.06 20.45 -21.99
CA ILE A 46 -22.49 19.44 -21.10
C ILE A 46 -21.05 19.17 -21.55
N ASP A 47 -20.10 19.18 -20.61
CA ASP A 47 -18.74 18.75 -20.87
C ASP A 47 -18.71 17.24 -21.17
N VAL A 48 -18.55 16.91 -22.47
CA VAL A 48 -18.54 15.52 -22.96
C VAL A 48 -17.47 14.68 -22.27
N MET A 49 -16.35 15.28 -21.85
CA MET A 49 -15.28 14.57 -21.14
C MET A 49 -15.70 14.09 -19.74
N LYS A 50 -16.77 14.66 -19.22
CA LYS A 50 -17.35 14.29 -17.91
C LYS A 50 -18.44 13.22 -18.02
N LEU A 51 -18.91 12.93 -19.23
CA LEU A 51 -19.87 11.85 -19.48
C LEU A 51 -19.17 10.47 -19.51
N PRO A 52 -19.92 9.39 -19.24
CA PRO A 52 -19.45 8.03 -19.58
C PRO A 52 -19.07 7.93 -21.06
N GLY A 53 -17.87 7.39 -21.34
CA GLY A 53 -17.32 7.29 -22.71
C GLY A 53 -16.56 8.52 -23.21
N GLY A 54 -16.62 9.67 -22.53
CA GLY A 54 -15.86 10.86 -22.86
C GLY A 54 -15.94 11.26 -24.34
N ALA A 55 -14.81 11.62 -24.96
CA ALA A 55 -14.72 12.01 -26.37
C ALA A 55 -15.10 10.89 -27.37
N GLY A 56 -15.11 9.63 -26.92
CA GLY A 56 -15.56 8.49 -27.74
C GLY A 56 -17.09 8.31 -27.79
N ARG A 57 -17.85 9.12 -27.06
CA ARG A 57 -19.29 9.05 -27.02
C ARG A 57 -19.90 9.51 -28.34
N THR A 58 -20.71 8.66 -28.95
CA THR A 58 -21.31 8.92 -30.26
C THR A 58 -22.72 9.50 -30.17
N ALA A 59 -23.35 9.52 -29.01
CA ALA A 59 -24.68 10.05 -28.77
C ALA A 59 -24.73 10.88 -27.48
N LEU A 60 -25.40 12.02 -27.50
CA LEU A 60 -25.60 12.88 -26.33
C LEU A 60 -26.86 12.50 -25.53
N ALA A 61 -27.74 11.69 -26.12
CA ALA A 61 -29.00 11.29 -25.50
C ALA A 61 -28.85 9.97 -24.77
N GLY A 62 -29.17 9.99 -23.51
CA GLY A 62 -29.22 8.83 -22.59
C GLY A 62 -29.29 9.35 -21.18
N ASP A 63 -30.19 8.80 -20.37
CA ASP A 63 -30.24 9.11 -18.93
C ASP A 63 -29.05 8.47 -18.23
N VAL A 64 -28.07 9.31 -17.87
CA VAL A 64 -26.93 8.86 -17.05
C VAL A 64 -27.41 8.69 -15.62
N VAL A 65 -27.08 7.57 -15.02
CA VAL A 65 -27.49 7.20 -13.65
C VAL A 65 -26.29 7.03 -12.76
N ARG A 66 -26.29 7.67 -11.60
CA ARG A 66 -25.23 7.53 -10.60
C ARG A 66 -25.49 6.35 -9.68
N GLY A 67 -24.49 5.49 -9.51
CA GLY A 67 -24.53 4.42 -8.55
C GLY A 67 -23.40 4.54 -7.52
N ILE A 68 -23.64 4.01 -6.32
CA ILE A 68 -22.68 3.95 -5.22
C ILE A 68 -22.49 2.50 -4.80
N GLY A 69 -21.25 2.07 -4.68
CA GLY A 69 -20.91 0.71 -4.30
C GLY A 69 -19.80 0.64 -3.28
N TRP A 70 -19.83 -0.42 -2.48
CA TRP A 70 -18.86 -0.69 -1.44
C TRP A 70 -18.12 -2.00 -1.68
N GLY A 71 -16.83 -1.98 -1.35
CA GLY A 71 -15.99 -3.16 -1.27
C GLY A 71 -15.16 -3.12 0.02
N VAL A 72 -15.15 -4.24 0.76
CA VAL A 72 -14.34 -4.38 1.97
C VAL A 72 -13.46 -5.60 1.81
N SER A 73 -12.21 -5.50 2.20
CA SER A 73 -11.24 -6.58 2.05
C SER A 73 -10.38 -6.79 3.29
N ILE A 74 -9.88 -8.03 3.37
CA ILE A 74 -8.80 -8.47 4.23
C ILE A 74 -7.69 -9.02 3.35
N LYS A 75 -6.46 -8.65 3.63
CA LYS A 75 -5.29 -9.16 2.91
C LYS A 75 -4.20 -9.56 3.90
N ASN A 76 -3.66 -10.78 3.76
CA ASN A 76 -2.47 -11.18 4.49
C ASN A 76 -1.26 -10.38 4.02
N LEU A 77 -0.35 -10.08 4.94
CA LEU A 77 0.96 -9.49 4.67
C LEU A 77 2.03 -10.58 4.80
N MET A 78 3.14 -10.39 4.08
CA MET A 78 4.27 -11.30 3.98
C MET A 78 3.90 -12.66 3.38
N TYR A 79 4.89 -13.55 3.28
CA TYR A 79 4.66 -14.94 2.89
C TYR A 79 4.01 -15.72 4.04
N SER A 80 3.40 -16.83 3.71
CA SER A 80 2.58 -17.64 4.62
C SER A 80 3.04 -19.09 4.61
N GLU A 81 2.37 -19.94 5.39
CA GLU A 81 2.47 -21.40 5.34
C GLU A 81 3.88 -21.93 5.60
N ALA A 82 4.54 -21.41 6.65
CA ALA A 82 5.90 -21.78 7.03
C ALA A 82 6.99 -21.48 6.01
N PHE A 83 6.70 -20.60 5.02
CA PHE A 83 7.74 -20.14 4.11
C PHE A 83 8.85 -19.40 4.88
N ASP A 84 10.10 -19.78 4.65
CA ASP A 84 11.27 -19.15 5.28
C ASP A 84 11.56 -17.80 4.61
N ASP A 85 10.88 -16.75 5.10
CA ASP A 85 10.99 -15.38 4.60
C ASP A 85 11.95 -14.55 5.45
N TYR A 86 12.94 -13.95 4.82
CA TYR A 86 13.88 -13.05 5.48
C TYR A 86 14.38 -11.95 4.54
N SER A 87 14.91 -10.88 5.16
CA SER A 87 15.60 -9.80 4.45
C SER A 87 16.88 -9.45 5.18
N THR A 88 17.92 -9.07 4.42
CA THR A 88 19.23 -8.66 4.94
C THR A 88 19.51 -7.22 4.54
N ALA A 89 20.08 -6.44 5.46
CA ALA A 89 20.59 -5.10 5.17
C ALA A 89 21.92 -4.88 5.89
N ARG A 90 22.78 -4.06 5.28
CA ARG A 90 24.03 -3.57 5.86
C ARG A 90 23.91 -2.08 6.04
N CYS A 91 24.38 -1.60 7.19
CA CYS A 91 24.50 -0.18 7.50
C CYS A 91 25.94 0.11 7.91
N ARG A 92 26.54 1.13 7.29
CA ARG A 92 27.85 1.66 7.67
C ARG A 92 27.70 3.11 8.07
N LEU A 93 28.27 3.52 9.18
CA LEU A 93 28.30 4.89 9.67
C LEU A 93 29.75 5.36 9.82
N ALA A 94 30.12 6.36 9.03
CA ALA A 94 31.44 6.95 9.07
C ALA A 94 31.34 8.46 8.80
N ASP A 95 32.10 9.27 9.56
CA ASP A 95 32.18 10.73 9.41
C ASP A 95 30.81 11.43 9.30
N GLY A 96 29.82 10.97 10.05
CA GLY A 96 28.46 11.50 10.07
C GLY A 96 27.56 11.06 8.92
N VAL A 97 28.04 10.21 8.02
CA VAL A 97 27.30 9.72 6.86
C VAL A 97 26.91 8.24 7.07
N ALA A 98 25.63 7.92 6.93
CA ALA A 98 25.16 6.55 6.89
C ALA A 98 25.15 6.04 5.45
N THR A 99 25.71 4.86 5.21
CA THR A 99 25.67 4.18 3.92
C THR A 99 24.89 2.88 4.08
N LEU A 100 23.82 2.70 3.28
CA LEU A 100 22.97 1.53 3.32
C LEU A 100 23.19 0.64 2.09
N LYS A 101 23.15 -0.67 2.30
CA LYS A 101 23.15 -1.68 1.25
C LYS A 101 22.09 -2.73 1.54
N PHE A 102 21.31 -3.07 0.52
CA PHE A 102 20.25 -4.11 0.56
C PHE A 102 19.97 -4.66 -0.83
N ALA A 103 19.28 -5.81 -0.90
CA ALA A 103 18.93 -6.46 -2.17
C ALA A 103 17.50 -6.14 -2.64
N THR A 104 16.76 -5.31 -1.92
CA THR A 104 15.36 -4.99 -2.21
C THR A 104 15.23 -4.26 -3.54
N ALA A 105 14.51 -4.85 -4.50
CA ALA A 105 14.25 -4.21 -5.77
C ALA A 105 13.35 -2.96 -5.59
N GLU A 106 13.84 -1.82 -6.11
CA GLU A 106 13.05 -0.61 -6.25
C GLU A 106 12.36 -0.63 -7.62
N VAL A 107 11.04 -0.64 -7.63
CA VAL A 107 10.19 -0.68 -8.83
C VAL A 107 9.27 0.54 -8.91
N GLY A 108 9.60 1.59 -8.16
CA GLY A 108 8.81 2.83 -8.03
C GLY A 108 7.93 2.89 -6.78
N GLN A 109 7.97 1.86 -5.91
CA GLN A 109 7.19 1.83 -4.66
C GLN A 109 7.77 2.72 -3.54
N GLY A 110 9.00 3.25 -3.71
CA GLY A 110 9.61 4.21 -2.79
C GLY A 110 10.33 3.58 -1.59
N PHE A 111 10.77 2.33 -1.67
CA PHE A 111 11.49 1.68 -0.59
C PHE A 111 12.84 2.37 -0.29
N VAL A 112 13.54 2.85 -1.30
CA VAL A 112 14.81 3.59 -1.13
C VAL A 112 14.62 4.85 -0.26
N THR A 113 13.51 5.56 -0.45
CA THR A 113 13.16 6.73 0.38
C THR A 113 12.89 6.31 1.82
N LEU A 114 12.14 5.24 2.01
CA LEU A 114 11.83 4.69 3.33
C LEU A 114 13.09 4.24 4.07
N ALA A 115 13.98 3.52 3.41
CA ALA A 115 15.25 3.08 3.98
C ALA A 115 16.09 4.28 4.48
N GLY A 116 16.17 5.36 3.68
CA GLY A 116 16.83 6.61 4.08
C GLY A 116 16.17 7.27 5.28
N GLN A 117 14.83 7.27 5.36
CA GLN A 117 14.11 7.81 6.52
C GLN A 117 14.38 7.00 7.80
N ILE A 118 14.41 5.67 7.69
CA ILE A 118 14.75 4.80 8.82
C ILE A 118 16.15 5.13 9.35
N ALA A 119 17.15 5.18 8.47
CA ALA A 119 18.52 5.48 8.87
C ALA A 119 18.65 6.84 9.55
N ARG A 120 18.05 7.90 8.98
CA ARG A 120 18.05 9.23 9.60
C ARG A 120 17.45 9.22 11.00
N THR A 121 16.33 8.53 11.16
CA THR A 121 15.61 8.46 12.45
C THR A 121 16.38 7.67 13.50
N VAL A 122 16.98 6.53 13.11
CA VAL A 122 17.63 5.64 14.05
C VAL A 122 19.04 6.11 14.46
N LEU A 123 19.75 6.74 13.52
CA LEU A 123 21.16 7.13 13.69
C LEU A 123 21.35 8.62 14.01
N GLY A 124 20.33 9.47 13.79
CA GLY A 124 20.47 10.92 13.97
C GLY A 124 21.43 11.54 12.96
N VAL A 125 21.34 11.13 11.69
CA VAL A 125 22.16 11.67 10.61
C VAL A 125 21.30 12.33 9.55
N ASP A 126 21.81 13.37 8.90
CA ASP A 126 21.13 14.01 7.77
C ASP A 126 21.50 13.34 6.45
N ASP A 127 22.77 12.96 6.31
CA ASP A 127 23.31 12.38 5.09
C ASP A 127 23.22 10.86 5.07
N VAL A 128 22.46 10.36 4.09
CA VAL A 128 22.32 8.91 3.84
C VAL A 128 22.63 8.61 2.39
N LEU A 129 23.59 7.73 2.17
CA LEU A 129 23.96 7.19 0.87
C LEU A 129 23.36 5.79 0.70
N LEU A 130 22.92 5.49 -0.51
CA LEU A 130 22.45 4.17 -0.88
C LEU A 130 23.44 3.57 -1.86
N GLU A 131 24.00 2.42 -1.52
CA GLU A 131 24.79 1.64 -2.48
C GLU A 131 23.88 1.03 -3.55
N PRO A 132 24.42 0.69 -4.73
CA PRO A 132 23.66 -0.04 -5.73
C PRO A 132 23.03 -1.31 -5.14
N ILE A 133 21.79 -1.59 -5.53
CA ILE A 133 21.06 -2.78 -5.11
C ILE A 133 21.82 -4.03 -5.58
N ASP A 134 22.13 -4.93 -4.65
CA ASP A 134 23.03 -6.05 -4.90
C ASP A 134 22.71 -7.21 -3.94
N THR A 135 22.56 -8.40 -4.47
CA THR A 135 22.32 -9.63 -3.71
C THR A 135 23.55 -10.14 -2.96
N GLY A 136 24.73 -9.55 -3.15
CA GLY A 136 25.93 -9.84 -2.39
C GLY A 136 25.81 -9.52 -0.90
N VAL A 137 24.86 -8.68 -0.49
CA VAL A 137 24.56 -8.41 0.93
C VAL A 137 23.71 -9.51 1.58
N GLY A 138 23.03 -10.32 0.78
CA GLY A 138 22.08 -11.35 1.22
C GLY A 138 20.77 -11.28 0.46
N SER A 139 19.67 -11.70 1.07
CA SER A 139 18.35 -11.76 0.47
C SER A 139 17.49 -10.55 0.85
N ALA A 140 16.54 -10.22 -0.03
CA ALA A 140 15.41 -9.36 0.30
C ALA A 140 14.07 -10.05 0.01
N GLY A 141 14.09 -11.25 -0.56
CA GLY A 141 12.92 -11.89 -1.15
C GLY A 141 12.33 -11.06 -2.29
N SER A 142 11.11 -11.34 -2.70
CA SER A 142 10.46 -10.58 -3.78
C SER A 142 9.81 -9.28 -3.27
N THR A 143 9.67 -8.31 -4.17
CA THR A 143 8.83 -7.13 -3.97
C THR A 143 7.37 -7.51 -4.28
N SER A 144 6.74 -8.26 -3.38
CA SER A 144 5.36 -8.78 -3.48
C SER A 144 4.77 -8.97 -2.08
N ALA A 145 3.53 -9.46 -1.97
CA ALA A 145 2.83 -9.72 -0.72
C ALA A 145 2.80 -8.51 0.25
N SER A 146 2.97 -7.31 -0.28
CA SER A 146 3.05 -6.03 0.46
C SER A 146 4.03 -6.08 1.64
N ARG A 147 5.17 -6.80 1.47
CA ARG A 147 6.06 -7.21 2.57
C ARG A 147 7.26 -6.28 2.78
N GLN A 148 7.64 -5.45 1.82
CA GLN A 148 8.95 -4.78 1.86
C GLN A 148 9.12 -3.80 3.02
N THR A 149 8.07 -3.03 3.35
CA THR A 149 8.11 -2.13 4.53
C THR A 149 8.40 -2.90 5.82
N TRP A 150 7.80 -4.08 5.98
CA TRP A 150 7.99 -4.92 7.16
C TRP A 150 9.33 -5.66 7.12
N MET A 151 9.59 -6.41 6.05
CA MET A 151 10.75 -7.30 5.97
C MET A 151 12.06 -6.53 5.72
N SER A 152 12.15 -5.83 4.61
CA SER A 152 13.37 -5.08 4.28
C SER A 152 13.52 -3.83 5.14
N GLY A 153 12.41 -3.16 5.49
CA GLY A 153 12.42 -2.06 6.47
C GLY A 153 12.88 -2.53 7.83
N GLY A 154 12.42 -3.72 8.28
CA GLY A 154 12.89 -4.35 9.52
C GLY A 154 14.37 -4.69 9.50
N ALA A 155 14.90 -5.17 8.36
CA ALA A 155 16.34 -5.44 8.21
C ALA A 155 17.18 -4.15 8.26
N VAL A 156 16.72 -3.08 7.59
CA VAL A 156 17.38 -1.76 7.65
C VAL A 156 17.33 -1.19 9.06
N ASP A 157 16.19 -1.25 9.75
CA ASP A 157 16.05 -0.82 11.14
C ASP A 157 17.00 -1.60 12.06
N ALA A 158 17.06 -2.92 11.91
CA ALA A 158 17.95 -3.78 12.71
C ALA A 158 19.43 -3.45 12.47
N ALA A 159 19.86 -3.28 11.23
CA ALA A 159 21.24 -2.91 10.89
C ALA A 159 21.60 -1.52 11.43
N CYS A 160 20.70 -0.54 11.27
CA CYS A 160 20.92 0.80 11.82
C CYS A 160 20.99 0.79 13.36
N ARG A 161 20.14 0.01 14.03
CA ARG A 161 20.19 -0.13 15.49
C ARG A 161 21.50 -0.80 15.96
N ALA A 162 21.97 -1.83 15.26
CA ALA A 162 23.25 -2.46 15.58
C ALA A 162 24.40 -1.44 15.48
N VAL A 163 24.44 -0.63 14.44
CA VAL A 163 25.43 0.46 14.29
C VAL A 163 25.27 1.50 15.38
N ARG A 164 24.05 1.91 15.73
CA ARG A 164 23.77 2.85 16.81
C ARG A 164 24.26 2.32 18.15
N ASP A 165 23.98 1.05 18.45
CA ASP A 165 24.35 0.44 19.73
C ASP A 165 25.89 0.35 19.85
N ARG A 166 26.59 0.07 18.75
CA ARG A 166 28.06 0.17 18.70
C ARG A 166 28.56 1.60 18.91
N LEU A 167 27.88 2.60 18.36
CA LEU A 167 28.19 4.02 18.62
C LEU A 167 28.01 4.34 20.11
N PHE A 168 26.93 3.88 20.73
CA PHE A 168 26.66 4.10 22.15
C PHE A 168 27.72 3.45 23.05
N GLU A 169 28.14 2.21 22.76
CA GLU A 169 29.26 1.55 23.45
C GLU A 169 30.55 2.37 23.34
N LEU A 170 30.87 2.87 22.16
CA LEU A 170 32.07 3.67 21.92
C LEU A 170 32.01 5.02 22.66
N VAL A 171 30.86 5.69 22.67
CA VAL A 171 30.63 6.94 23.41
C VAL A 171 30.73 6.71 24.92
N ALA A 172 30.08 5.66 25.43
CA ALA A 172 30.13 5.29 26.85
C ALA A 172 31.57 5.06 27.34
N ALA A 173 32.35 4.29 26.56
CA ALA A 173 33.75 4.04 26.88
C ALA A 173 34.64 5.28 26.87
N ARG A 174 34.39 6.22 25.92
CA ARG A 174 35.20 7.46 25.81
C ARG A 174 34.86 8.52 26.85
N HIS A 175 33.61 8.58 27.30
CA HIS A 175 33.11 9.67 28.15
C HIS A 175 32.73 9.22 29.56
N GLY A 176 32.87 7.92 29.87
CA GLY A 176 32.53 7.37 31.18
C GLY A 176 31.04 7.36 31.48
N LEU A 177 30.20 7.18 30.41
CA LEU A 177 28.74 7.14 30.47
C LEU A 177 28.25 5.70 30.48
N ASP A 178 26.95 5.52 30.75
CA ASP A 178 26.28 4.22 30.60
C ASP A 178 25.63 4.15 29.21
N ALA A 179 26.01 3.19 28.36
CA ALA A 179 25.48 3.01 27.04
C ALA A 179 23.94 2.82 27.02
N SER A 180 23.38 2.25 28.08
CA SER A 180 21.94 1.99 28.20
C SER A 180 21.10 3.23 28.44
N THR A 181 21.72 4.35 28.85
CA THR A 181 21.04 5.65 29.06
C THR A 181 21.13 6.57 27.86
N LEU A 182 21.96 6.20 26.86
CA LEU A 182 22.13 6.99 25.65
C LEU A 182 20.94 6.87 24.71
N THR A 183 20.58 8.00 24.10
CA THR A 183 19.52 8.10 23.10
C THR A 183 19.93 8.98 21.94
N ILE A 184 19.21 8.93 20.82
CA ILE A 184 19.34 9.89 19.72
C ILE A 184 18.24 10.94 19.87
N GLU A 185 18.63 12.21 19.89
CA GLU A 185 17.72 13.36 19.83
C GLU A 185 18.14 14.30 18.67
N GLY A 186 17.35 14.33 17.61
CA GLY A 186 17.76 15.03 16.39
C GLY A 186 19.02 14.41 15.80
N THR A 187 20.10 15.19 15.72
CA THR A 187 21.42 14.73 15.24
C THR A 187 22.45 14.50 16.36
N ASP A 188 21.99 14.51 17.61
CA ASP A 188 22.87 14.34 18.75
C ASP A 188 22.66 13.00 19.48
N VAL A 189 23.74 12.43 20.00
CA VAL A 189 23.68 11.45 21.07
C VAL A 189 23.53 12.20 22.39
N VAL A 190 22.55 11.77 23.21
CA VAL A 190 22.20 12.46 24.46
C VAL A 190 22.15 11.43 25.60
N ASP A 191 22.75 11.79 26.74
CA ASP A 191 22.52 11.13 28.03
C ASP A 191 21.62 12.03 28.90
N ALA A 192 20.36 11.64 29.03
CA ALA A 192 19.38 12.39 29.82
C ALA A 192 19.74 12.46 31.31
N ALA A 193 20.50 11.51 31.82
CA ALA A 193 20.87 11.46 33.25
C ALA A 193 21.92 12.51 33.65
N SER A 194 22.94 12.72 32.81
CA SER A 194 24.01 13.68 33.05
C SER A 194 23.81 15.02 32.33
N GLY A 195 22.89 15.08 31.33
CA GLY A 195 22.73 16.20 30.42
C GLY A 195 23.84 16.29 29.36
N TRP A 196 24.67 15.27 29.23
CA TRP A 196 25.70 15.21 28.20
C TRP A 196 25.06 15.04 26.82
N ARG A 197 25.64 15.75 25.85
CA ARG A 197 25.24 15.61 24.43
C ARG A 197 26.38 15.95 23.48
N ALA A 198 26.40 15.30 22.33
CA ALA A 198 27.32 15.62 21.25
C ALA A 198 26.75 15.16 19.88
N PRO A 199 27.08 15.90 18.79
CA PRO A 199 26.63 15.54 17.45
C PRO A 199 27.19 14.19 16.98
N VAL A 200 26.35 13.35 16.35
CA VAL A 200 26.74 12.07 15.77
C VAL A 200 27.92 12.26 14.79
N ALA A 201 27.90 13.32 13.98
CA ALA A 201 28.96 13.63 13.02
C ALA A 201 30.32 13.87 13.68
N GLU A 202 30.36 14.45 14.89
CA GLU A 202 31.60 14.61 15.64
C GLU A 202 32.08 13.30 16.24
N LEU A 203 31.16 12.53 16.80
CA LEU A 203 31.44 11.27 17.49
C LEU A 203 31.96 10.19 16.53
N THR A 204 31.57 10.25 15.27
CA THR A 204 31.94 9.30 14.23
C THR A 204 33.12 9.76 13.36
N ARG A 205 33.73 10.92 13.66
CA ARG A 205 34.89 11.41 12.89
C ARG A 205 36.07 10.45 13.02
N GLY A 206 36.52 9.91 11.87
CA GLY A 206 37.59 8.91 11.83
C GLY A 206 37.20 7.56 12.44
N VAL A 207 35.91 7.31 12.64
CA VAL A 207 35.36 6.05 13.08
C VAL A 207 34.61 5.39 11.95
N ASP A 208 34.69 4.09 11.83
CA ASP A 208 34.03 3.28 10.82
C ASP A 208 33.24 2.17 11.53
N LEU A 209 31.93 2.33 11.65
CA LEU A 209 31.02 1.35 12.23
C LEU A 209 30.25 0.69 11.09
N ASP A 210 30.26 -0.63 11.05
CA ASP A 210 29.72 -1.39 9.91
C ASP A 210 29.08 -2.68 10.42
N GLU A 211 27.76 -2.78 10.26
CA GLU A 211 26.97 -3.90 10.74
C GLU A 211 26.02 -4.40 9.65
N THR A 212 25.85 -5.71 9.63
CA THR A 212 24.87 -6.39 8.78
C THR A 212 23.87 -7.11 9.66
N ALA A 213 22.59 -6.94 9.38
CA ALA A 213 21.52 -7.60 10.10
C ALA A 213 20.55 -8.32 9.16
N GLU A 214 20.03 -9.42 9.66
CA GLU A 214 18.96 -10.18 9.04
C GLU A 214 17.68 -10.00 9.88
N TYR A 215 16.56 -9.81 9.19
CA TYR A 215 15.23 -9.74 9.82
C TYR A 215 14.35 -10.88 9.32
N ARG A 216 13.69 -11.57 10.26
CA ARG A 216 12.67 -12.60 10.01
C ARG A 216 11.37 -12.21 10.71
N HIS A 217 10.25 -12.43 10.05
CA HIS A 217 8.94 -12.29 10.70
C HIS A 217 8.69 -13.44 11.70
N PRO A 218 7.70 -13.32 12.60
CA PRO A 218 7.28 -14.44 13.44
C PRO A 218 6.93 -15.68 12.61
N PRO A 219 7.26 -16.89 13.08
CA PRO A 219 7.03 -18.11 12.33
C PRO A 219 5.53 -18.35 12.09
N THR A 220 5.21 -18.95 10.94
CA THR A 220 3.87 -19.40 10.58
C THR A 220 3.84 -20.93 10.46
N ALA A 221 2.65 -21.53 10.47
CA ALA A 221 2.47 -22.96 10.27
C ALA A 221 1.90 -23.22 8.86
N PRO A 222 2.19 -24.38 8.24
CA PRO A 222 1.48 -24.81 7.04
C PRO A 222 0.00 -25.07 7.35
N LEU A 223 -0.83 -25.09 6.31
CA LEU A 223 -2.19 -25.60 6.42
C LEU A 223 -2.14 -27.15 6.49
N ASP A 224 -3.03 -27.73 7.29
CA ASP A 224 -3.24 -29.17 7.31
C ASP A 224 -4.12 -29.65 6.13
N ASP A 225 -4.41 -30.95 6.07
CA ASP A 225 -5.19 -31.54 5.00
C ASP A 225 -6.65 -31.03 4.96
N ASP A 226 -7.15 -30.48 6.06
CA ASP A 226 -8.47 -29.85 6.18
C ASP A 226 -8.44 -28.34 5.88
N GLY A 227 -7.27 -27.81 5.51
CA GLY A 227 -7.06 -26.37 5.23
C GLY A 227 -7.03 -25.51 6.49
N GLN A 228 -6.70 -26.08 7.65
CA GLN A 228 -6.62 -25.38 8.92
C GLN A 228 -5.16 -25.14 9.33
N GLY A 229 -4.89 -23.96 9.89
CA GLY A 229 -3.55 -23.63 10.38
C GLY A 229 -3.38 -22.14 10.72
N ASP A 230 -2.36 -21.84 11.52
CA ASP A 230 -1.92 -20.48 11.84
C ASP A 230 -0.91 -20.02 10.76
N CYS A 231 -1.42 -19.82 9.55
CA CYS A 231 -0.62 -19.75 8.34
C CYS A 231 -0.15 -18.34 7.97
N HIS A 232 -0.71 -17.26 8.56
CA HIS A 232 -0.37 -15.88 8.22
C HIS A 232 0.21 -15.10 9.39
N VAL A 233 1.15 -14.22 9.11
CA VAL A 233 1.79 -13.34 10.11
C VAL A 233 0.85 -12.23 10.55
N ALA A 234 0.34 -11.47 9.59
CA ALA A 234 -0.47 -10.28 9.83
C ALA A 234 -1.47 -10.04 8.71
N PHE A 235 -2.44 -9.18 9.00
CA PHE A 235 -3.49 -8.78 8.06
C PHE A 235 -3.62 -7.26 8.00
N VAL A 236 -4.06 -6.79 6.84
CA VAL A 236 -4.46 -5.41 6.60
C VAL A 236 -5.89 -5.38 6.10
N PHE A 237 -6.60 -4.31 6.44
CA PHE A 237 -8.02 -4.15 6.17
C PHE A 237 -8.26 -2.86 5.39
N VAL A 238 -9.19 -2.93 4.43
CA VAL A 238 -9.50 -1.80 3.56
C VAL A 238 -10.99 -1.75 3.28
N ALA A 239 -11.54 -0.55 3.22
CA ALA A 239 -12.88 -0.30 2.70
C ALA A 239 -12.81 0.72 1.57
N HIS A 240 -13.47 0.42 0.45
CA HIS A 240 -13.64 1.36 -0.66
C HIS A 240 -15.11 1.68 -0.86
N ARG A 241 -15.41 2.96 -1.15
CA ARG A 241 -16.67 3.43 -1.68
C ARG A 241 -16.40 3.97 -3.08
N ALA A 242 -16.98 3.35 -4.10
CA ALA A 242 -16.93 3.81 -5.47
C ALA A 242 -18.21 4.57 -5.83
N VAL A 243 -18.07 5.67 -6.57
CA VAL A 243 -19.15 6.41 -7.20
C VAL A 243 -18.93 6.32 -8.70
N VAL A 244 -19.95 5.86 -9.43
CA VAL A 244 -19.90 5.72 -10.89
C VAL A 244 -21.09 6.41 -11.53
N ASP A 245 -20.89 6.94 -12.73
CA ASP A 245 -21.93 7.36 -13.65
C ASP A 245 -22.04 6.32 -14.76
N VAL A 246 -23.23 5.82 -15.00
CA VAL A 246 -23.52 4.76 -15.98
C VAL A 246 -24.51 5.29 -17.02
N ASP A 247 -24.20 5.13 -18.28
CA ASP A 247 -25.17 5.22 -19.37
C ASP A 247 -25.68 3.81 -19.67
N PRO A 248 -26.89 3.45 -19.25
CA PRO A 248 -27.39 2.09 -19.41
C PRO A 248 -27.76 1.75 -20.85
N GLU A 249 -27.99 2.72 -21.72
CA GLU A 249 -28.34 2.48 -23.13
C GLU A 249 -27.10 2.18 -23.96
N LEU A 250 -26.01 2.92 -23.74
CA LEU A 250 -24.74 2.72 -24.43
C LEU A 250 -23.83 1.71 -23.70
N GLY A 251 -24.17 1.32 -22.47
CA GLY A 251 -23.35 0.44 -21.65
C GLY A 251 -22.03 1.07 -21.17
N LEU A 252 -21.95 2.38 -21.14
CA LEU A 252 -20.74 3.11 -20.79
C LEU A 252 -20.69 3.43 -19.29
N VAL A 253 -19.51 3.34 -18.71
CA VAL A 253 -19.27 3.61 -17.29
C VAL A 253 -18.16 4.66 -17.15
N LYS A 254 -18.35 5.60 -16.24
CA LYS A 254 -17.32 6.49 -15.73
C LYS A 254 -17.23 6.34 -14.22
N VAL A 255 -16.05 6.05 -13.72
CA VAL A 255 -15.78 6.13 -12.28
C VAL A 255 -15.57 7.59 -11.93
N VAL A 256 -16.40 8.12 -11.04
CA VAL A 256 -16.42 9.56 -10.68
C VAL A 256 -15.54 9.82 -9.46
N GLN A 257 -15.55 8.90 -8.49
CA GLN A 257 -14.74 9.01 -7.27
C GLN A 257 -14.52 7.63 -6.68
N ILE A 258 -13.34 7.43 -6.09
CA ILE A 258 -13.11 6.35 -5.13
C ILE A 258 -12.66 6.95 -3.80
N ALA A 259 -13.44 6.72 -2.76
CA ALA A 259 -13.10 7.03 -1.38
C ALA A 259 -12.64 5.76 -0.68
N THR A 260 -11.56 5.83 0.11
CA THR A 260 -11.01 4.66 0.80
C THR A 260 -10.65 4.95 2.25
N GLY A 261 -10.97 4.01 3.14
CA GLY A 261 -10.42 3.91 4.49
C GLY A 261 -9.39 2.78 4.49
N GLN A 262 -8.13 3.14 4.69
CA GLN A 262 -7.00 2.25 4.52
C GLN A 262 -6.27 2.01 5.85
N ASP A 263 -6.26 0.76 6.33
CA ASP A 263 -5.40 0.34 7.43
C ASP A 263 -3.94 0.35 6.97
N VAL A 264 -3.12 1.12 7.64
CA VAL A 264 -1.69 1.31 7.30
C VAL A 264 -0.76 1.00 8.47
N GLY A 265 -1.33 0.57 9.61
CA GLY A 265 -0.58 0.50 10.86
C GLY A 265 -0.10 1.89 11.26
N ARG A 266 1.21 2.11 11.23
CA ARG A 266 1.82 3.43 11.41
C ARG A 266 2.22 4.01 10.06
N VAL A 267 1.86 5.26 9.81
CA VAL A 267 2.31 5.99 8.61
C VAL A 267 3.77 6.39 8.76
N LEU A 268 4.64 5.91 7.87
CA LEU A 268 6.05 6.29 7.84
C LEU A 268 6.32 7.42 6.84
N ASN A 269 5.65 7.38 5.69
CA ASN A 269 5.73 8.40 4.66
C ASN A 269 4.34 8.60 4.03
N PRO A 270 3.60 9.67 4.42
CA PRO A 270 2.24 9.89 3.93
C PRO A 270 2.13 9.98 2.41
N LEU A 271 3.08 10.67 1.76
CA LEU A 271 3.07 10.85 0.30
C LEU A 271 3.25 9.51 -0.43
N SER A 272 4.21 8.68 0.02
CA SER A 272 4.42 7.36 -0.57
C SER A 272 3.23 6.44 -0.35
N VAL A 273 2.60 6.48 0.85
CA VAL A 273 1.38 5.72 1.15
C VAL A 273 0.26 6.10 0.21
N THR A 274 0.00 7.40 0.03
CA THR A 274 -1.03 7.90 -0.88
C THR A 274 -0.77 7.45 -2.32
N GLY A 275 0.46 7.57 -2.80
CA GLY A 275 0.84 7.12 -4.15
C GLY A 275 0.64 5.61 -4.36
N GLN A 276 0.91 4.78 -3.34
CA GLN A 276 0.63 3.35 -3.41
C GLN A 276 -0.89 3.06 -3.43
N ILE A 277 -1.68 3.80 -2.67
CA ILE A 277 -3.14 3.68 -2.66
C ILE A 277 -3.71 4.04 -4.05
N GLU A 278 -3.31 5.15 -4.63
CA GLU A 278 -3.73 5.58 -5.97
C GLU A 278 -3.34 4.56 -7.04
N GLY A 279 -2.08 4.08 -7.00
CA GLY A 279 -1.59 3.07 -7.93
C GLY A 279 -2.33 1.73 -7.82
N GLY A 280 -2.64 1.27 -6.61
CA GLY A 280 -3.43 0.05 -6.40
C GLY A 280 -4.88 0.20 -6.88
N ILE A 281 -5.49 1.37 -6.66
CA ILE A 281 -6.84 1.67 -7.16
C ILE A 281 -6.86 1.73 -8.70
N ALA A 282 -5.79 2.25 -9.34
CA ALA A 282 -5.65 2.22 -10.80
C ALA A 282 -5.70 0.79 -11.35
N GLN A 283 -4.99 -0.14 -10.72
CA GLN A 283 -5.08 -1.56 -11.08
C GLN A 283 -6.50 -2.12 -10.89
N GLY A 284 -7.14 -1.79 -9.77
CA GLY A 284 -8.51 -2.24 -9.50
C GLY A 284 -9.55 -1.70 -10.49
N LEU A 285 -9.37 -0.45 -10.94
CA LEU A 285 -10.19 0.15 -12.01
C LEU A 285 -9.94 -0.58 -13.34
N GLY A 286 -8.68 -0.83 -13.69
CA GLY A 286 -8.31 -1.57 -14.88
C GLY A 286 -8.97 -2.95 -14.91
N LEU A 287 -8.86 -3.71 -13.83
CA LEU A 287 -9.52 -5.01 -13.68
C LEU A 287 -11.05 -4.92 -13.79
N ALA A 288 -11.64 -3.85 -13.25
CA ALA A 288 -13.10 -3.70 -13.26
C ALA A 288 -13.66 -3.45 -14.66
N LEU A 289 -12.95 -2.66 -15.52
CA LEU A 289 -13.54 -2.07 -16.72
C LEU A 289 -12.73 -2.30 -18.01
N MET A 290 -11.44 -2.64 -17.95
CA MET A 290 -10.55 -2.54 -19.11
C MET A 290 -9.72 -3.79 -19.36
N GLU A 291 -9.04 -4.32 -18.34
CA GLU A 291 -7.98 -5.31 -18.47
C GLU A 291 -8.53 -6.74 -18.56
N GLU A 292 -8.18 -7.42 -19.62
CA GLU A 292 -8.50 -8.85 -19.82
C GLU A 292 -7.43 -9.51 -20.69
N ILE A 293 -6.90 -10.64 -20.25
CA ILE A 293 -6.09 -11.51 -21.11
C ILE A 293 -7.03 -12.38 -21.94
N VAL A 294 -7.08 -12.12 -23.24
CA VAL A 294 -7.89 -12.90 -24.18
C VAL A 294 -7.06 -14.10 -24.67
N GLN A 295 -7.47 -15.31 -24.25
CA GLN A 295 -6.82 -16.55 -24.65
C GLN A 295 -7.78 -17.38 -25.52
N VAL A 296 -7.32 -17.80 -26.69
CA VAL A 296 -8.05 -18.67 -27.61
C VAL A 296 -7.14 -19.83 -28.02
N ASP A 297 -7.58 -21.05 -27.80
CA ASP A 297 -6.82 -22.27 -28.09
C ASP A 297 -5.40 -22.28 -27.52
N GLY A 298 -5.25 -21.80 -26.28
CA GLY A 298 -3.97 -21.71 -25.58
C GLY A 298 -3.06 -20.54 -26.02
N VAL A 299 -3.50 -19.70 -26.95
CA VAL A 299 -2.73 -18.56 -27.48
C VAL A 299 -3.32 -17.24 -26.99
N ILE A 300 -2.47 -16.39 -26.40
CA ILE A 300 -2.84 -15.01 -26.01
C ILE A 300 -3.01 -14.19 -27.28
N ARG A 301 -4.16 -13.53 -27.44
CA ARG A 301 -4.54 -12.75 -28.61
C ARG A 301 -4.25 -11.24 -28.46
N ASN A 302 -4.14 -10.75 -27.28
CA ASN A 302 -3.92 -9.32 -26.93
C ASN A 302 -2.65 -9.14 -26.09
N GLY A 303 -1.54 -9.70 -26.53
CA GLY A 303 -0.25 -9.71 -25.79
C GLY A 303 0.58 -8.43 -25.92
N ASN A 304 0.01 -7.31 -26.29
CA ASN A 304 0.69 -6.02 -26.41
C ASN A 304 -0.19 -4.85 -25.92
N PHE A 305 0.42 -3.68 -25.66
CA PHE A 305 -0.30 -2.52 -25.11
C PHE A 305 -1.28 -1.84 -26.09
N THR A 306 -1.35 -2.26 -27.35
CA THR A 306 -2.39 -1.79 -28.27
C THR A 306 -3.74 -2.43 -27.95
N ASP A 307 -3.71 -3.71 -27.54
CA ASP A 307 -4.91 -4.54 -27.37
C ASP A 307 -5.18 -4.88 -25.89
N TYR A 308 -4.15 -4.88 -25.04
CA TYR A 308 -4.29 -4.97 -23.58
C TYR A 308 -4.41 -3.56 -23.01
N LEU A 309 -5.63 -3.16 -22.69
CA LEU A 309 -5.94 -1.78 -22.30
C LEU A 309 -5.64 -1.54 -20.83
N LEU A 310 -4.73 -0.62 -20.55
CA LEU A 310 -4.46 -0.11 -19.20
C LEU A 310 -5.20 1.22 -18.98
N PRO A 311 -5.64 1.52 -17.73
CA PRO A 311 -6.16 2.84 -17.42
C PRO A 311 -5.11 3.93 -17.70
N THR A 312 -5.54 4.98 -18.37
CA THR A 312 -4.74 6.18 -18.57
C THR A 312 -5.01 7.20 -17.47
N PHE A 313 -4.23 8.27 -17.45
CA PHE A 313 -4.46 9.39 -16.52
C PHE A 313 -5.89 9.97 -16.62
N LEU A 314 -6.51 9.96 -17.80
CA LEU A 314 -7.87 10.46 -18.00
C LEU A 314 -8.96 9.51 -17.50
N ASP A 315 -8.64 8.24 -17.33
CA ASP A 315 -9.59 7.24 -16.82
C ASP A 315 -9.66 7.25 -15.30
N MET A 316 -8.62 7.79 -14.65
CA MET A 316 -8.53 7.81 -13.19
C MET A 316 -9.47 8.86 -12.58
N PRO A 317 -10.33 8.46 -11.63
CA PRO A 317 -11.11 9.40 -10.84
C PRO A 317 -10.27 10.07 -9.75
N PRO A 318 -10.74 11.15 -9.14
CA PRO A 318 -10.24 11.59 -7.85
C PRO A 318 -10.29 10.46 -6.82
N VAL A 319 -9.15 10.21 -6.16
CA VAL A 319 -9.03 9.28 -5.06
C VAL A 319 -8.96 10.07 -3.77
N VAL A 320 -9.86 9.79 -2.83
CA VAL A 320 -9.87 10.42 -1.51
C VAL A 320 -9.57 9.35 -0.47
N ALA A 321 -8.45 9.48 0.22
CA ALA A 321 -7.96 8.47 1.15
C ALA A 321 -7.99 8.98 2.60
N ALA A 322 -8.54 8.17 3.50
CA ALA A 322 -8.41 8.32 4.95
C ALA A 322 -7.50 7.20 5.47
N LEU A 323 -6.36 7.57 6.03
CA LEU A 323 -5.41 6.63 6.60
C LEU A 323 -5.85 6.28 8.03
N VAL A 324 -6.08 5.00 8.27
CA VAL A 324 -6.43 4.47 9.60
C VAL A 324 -5.14 3.99 10.25
N GLU A 325 -4.64 4.81 11.18
CA GLU A 325 -3.40 4.53 11.89
C GLU A 325 -3.67 3.78 13.18
N GLN A 326 -3.38 2.49 13.15
CA GLN A 326 -3.33 1.64 14.34
C GLN A 326 -2.04 0.81 14.28
N PRO A 327 -0.94 1.30 14.90
CA PRO A 327 0.36 0.64 14.83
C PRO A 327 0.28 -0.82 15.21
N ASP A 328 0.86 -1.68 14.38
CA ASP A 328 0.92 -3.10 14.65
C ASP A 328 2.06 -3.39 15.64
N PRO A 329 1.78 -3.94 16.82
CA PRO A 329 2.80 -4.13 17.85
C PRO A 329 3.87 -5.17 17.48
N VAL A 330 3.62 -6.04 16.52
CA VAL A 330 4.57 -7.06 16.03
C VAL A 330 5.38 -6.58 14.83
N ALA A 331 4.94 -5.52 14.16
CA ALA A 331 5.69 -4.96 13.03
C ALA A 331 6.91 -4.18 13.52
N PRO A 332 8.08 -4.30 12.86
CA PRO A 332 9.32 -3.64 13.28
C PRO A 332 9.17 -2.12 13.47
N LEU A 333 8.35 -1.48 12.63
CA LEU A 333 8.12 -0.03 12.64
C LEU A 333 6.67 0.32 12.98
N GLY A 334 5.87 -0.66 13.37
CA GLY A 334 4.43 -0.52 13.55
C GLY A 334 3.64 -0.33 12.25
N ALA A 335 4.31 -0.36 11.10
CA ALA A 335 3.71 -0.10 9.78
C ALA A 335 3.21 -1.37 9.12
N LYS A 336 2.17 -1.25 8.32
CA LYS A 336 1.65 -2.31 7.45
C LYS A 336 1.90 -1.96 5.98
N GLY A 337 2.12 -2.98 5.14
CA GLY A 337 2.30 -2.78 3.71
C GLY A 337 1.02 -2.36 3.00
N VAL A 338 1.12 -1.45 2.04
CA VAL A 338 -0.03 -0.85 1.34
C VAL A 338 0.02 -1.03 -0.19
N GLY A 339 0.90 -1.87 -0.71
CA GLY A 339 1.05 -2.04 -2.17
C GLY A 339 -0.16 -2.71 -2.82
N GLU A 340 -0.60 -3.86 -2.32
CA GLU A 340 -1.68 -4.65 -2.91
C GLU A 340 -3.07 -4.38 -2.32
N PRO A 341 -3.23 -4.03 -1.04
CA PRO A 341 -4.55 -3.89 -0.41
C PRO A 341 -5.52 -2.97 -1.16
N PRO A 342 -5.11 -1.83 -1.75
CA PRO A 342 -6.01 -0.96 -2.47
C PRO A 342 -6.61 -1.57 -3.75
N THR A 343 -5.95 -2.56 -4.35
CA THR A 343 -6.44 -3.25 -5.56
C THR A 343 -7.59 -4.20 -5.23
N ILE A 344 -7.56 -4.87 -4.06
CA ILE A 344 -8.41 -6.02 -3.76
C ILE A 344 -9.89 -5.65 -3.71
N SER A 345 -10.25 -4.54 -3.05
CA SER A 345 -11.65 -4.16 -2.86
C SER A 345 -12.12 -2.99 -3.73
N SER A 346 -11.25 -2.33 -4.48
CA SER A 346 -11.66 -1.30 -5.43
C SER A 346 -12.42 -1.87 -6.63
N THR A 347 -11.98 -3.00 -7.20
CA THR A 347 -12.72 -3.70 -8.26
C THR A 347 -14.15 -4.06 -7.86
N PRO A 348 -14.39 -4.81 -6.75
CA PRO A 348 -15.77 -5.12 -6.36
C PRO A 348 -16.58 -3.89 -5.94
N ALA A 349 -15.96 -2.83 -5.42
CA ALA A 349 -16.67 -1.56 -5.13
C ALA A 349 -17.21 -0.93 -6.42
N ILE A 350 -16.42 -0.89 -7.49
CA ILE A 350 -16.83 -0.38 -8.81
C ILE A 350 -17.97 -1.23 -9.36
N VAL A 351 -17.85 -2.54 -9.36
CA VAL A 351 -18.90 -3.45 -9.84
C VAL A 351 -20.18 -3.30 -9.04
N ALA A 352 -20.09 -3.15 -7.71
CA ALA A 352 -21.24 -2.91 -6.85
C ALA A 352 -21.92 -1.56 -7.16
N ALA A 353 -21.15 -0.52 -7.49
CA ALA A 353 -21.68 0.77 -7.88
C ALA A 353 -22.42 0.70 -9.23
N ILE A 354 -21.89 -0.04 -10.22
CA ILE A 354 -22.57 -0.26 -11.50
C ILE A 354 -23.89 -1.02 -11.27
N ARG A 355 -23.89 -2.06 -10.43
CA ARG A 355 -25.10 -2.80 -10.06
C ARG A 355 -26.14 -1.92 -9.39
N ASP A 356 -25.70 -0.96 -8.58
CA ASP A 356 -26.58 0.00 -7.95
C ASP A 356 -27.24 0.94 -8.96
N ALA A 357 -26.48 1.49 -9.90
CA ALA A 357 -26.99 2.31 -11.00
C ALA A 357 -28.02 1.56 -11.85
N LEU A 358 -27.73 0.30 -12.22
CA LEU A 358 -28.62 -0.53 -13.03
C LEU A 358 -29.94 -0.83 -12.32
N ARG A 359 -29.93 -1.08 -11.00
CA ARG A 359 -31.15 -1.28 -10.20
C ARG A 359 -32.08 -0.09 -10.21
N GLN A 360 -31.54 1.14 -10.22
CA GLN A 360 -32.34 2.37 -10.24
C GLN A 360 -33.15 2.51 -11.54
N VAL A 361 -32.71 1.92 -12.63
CA VAL A 361 -33.41 1.88 -13.93
C VAL A 361 -34.12 0.55 -14.19
N GLY A 362 -34.30 -0.28 -13.17
CA GLY A 362 -35.04 -1.53 -13.25
C GLY A 362 -34.31 -2.66 -13.98
N ARG A 363 -32.99 -2.56 -14.18
CA ARG A 363 -32.19 -3.62 -14.78
C ARG A 363 -31.60 -4.55 -13.72
N ASP A 364 -31.43 -5.83 -14.09
CA ASP A 364 -30.88 -6.85 -13.20
C ASP A 364 -29.36 -6.78 -13.13
N GLY A 365 -28.82 -5.98 -12.18
CA GLY A 365 -27.39 -5.90 -11.93
C GLY A 365 -26.73 -7.19 -11.45
N HIS A 366 -27.49 -8.21 -11.04
CA HIS A 366 -26.93 -9.52 -10.62
C HIS A 366 -26.30 -10.29 -11.77
N ARG A 367 -26.61 -9.94 -13.02
CA ARG A 367 -25.99 -10.53 -14.20
C ARG A 367 -24.51 -10.17 -14.37
N LEU A 368 -24.03 -9.08 -13.74
CA LEU A 368 -22.62 -8.72 -13.75
C LEU A 368 -21.84 -9.69 -12.85
N THR A 369 -21.42 -10.83 -13.38
CA THR A 369 -20.73 -11.90 -12.62
C THR A 369 -19.26 -12.03 -12.99
N ARG A 370 -18.77 -11.21 -13.91
CA ARG A 370 -17.37 -11.21 -14.37
C ARG A 370 -16.83 -9.79 -14.50
N VAL A 371 -15.52 -9.68 -14.59
CA VAL A 371 -14.76 -8.46 -14.94
C VAL A 371 -13.83 -8.80 -16.11
N PRO A 372 -13.47 -7.81 -16.93
CA PRO A 372 -13.98 -6.44 -16.92
C PRO A 372 -15.44 -6.38 -17.34
N VAL A 373 -16.21 -5.43 -16.77
CA VAL A 373 -17.59 -5.18 -17.18
C VAL A 373 -17.57 -4.51 -18.56
N ARG A 374 -18.15 -5.17 -19.53
CA ARG A 374 -18.23 -4.69 -20.92
C ARG A 374 -19.54 -3.94 -21.17
N PRO A 375 -19.58 -3.03 -22.17
CA PRO A 375 -20.84 -2.36 -22.56
C PRO A 375 -21.98 -3.36 -22.83
N SER A 376 -21.70 -4.49 -23.47
CA SER A 376 -22.67 -5.55 -23.71
C SER A 376 -23.24 -6.18 -22.44
N ASP A 377 -22.52 -6.18 -21.31
CA ASP A 377 -23.00 -6.72 -20.06
C ASP A 377 -24.01 -5.78 -19.36
N ILE A 378 -23.98 -4.49 -19.73
CA ILE A 378 -24.83 -3.42 -19.20
C ILE A 378 -26.09 -3.23 -20.04
N CYS A 379 -25.96 -3.28 -21.37
CA CYS A 379 -27.08 -3.04 -22.31
C CYS A 379 -28.13 -4.17 -22.34
N LEU A 380 -27.85 -5.33 -21.77
CA LEU A 380 -28.73 -6.51 -21.80
C LEU A 380 -29.91 -6.39 -20.78
#